data_732387071dcd34400c7d8ea582238897
#
_entry.id   732387071dcd34400c7d8ea582238897
#
_cell.length_a   1.000
_cell.length_b   1.000
_cell.length_c   1.000
_cell.angle_alpha   90.00
_cell.angle_beta   90.00
_cell.angle_gamma   90.00
#
_symmetry.space_group_name_H-M   'P 1'
#
loop_
_entity.id
_entity.type
_entity.pdbx_description
1 polymer ?
#
loop_
_entity_poly.entity_id
_entity_poly.type
_entity_poly.pdbx_seq_one_letter_code
_entity_poly.pdbx_strand_id
1 'polypeptide(L)'
;MKKIIFAVVIMALITGGVFVIIDKQKNLSTLPKPSSQPPAVETAIAAAGSIDVKSRQIGEVQAYVQADVAPRITGYILSITKREGDPVTKGEIVCTVDDRELSKRAESSQAEVLATKQRLAGARSVYETQRSVTERDEKLYAAGAISKEALERSRSSLDSAKAAVDAYEENIHGLERNVEAARLQVGYSQIEAPFSGIVTKRWADPGDLAVPGKAILTIQQPSPIKLVVQVPQELIGRMRPGSKLLLNNGSSSLQVSVTKVYPVLGKNLLGSVEAVLPKSPFGLPTGSTVAVDIVTVAAAGVIVPESAIFRTEKGAFIYTVYDGTVHMRQVEVLGLGDGKAVVKGDVAPGTQVAVAQENKLLTLAEGMKIITAGEKQ
;
A
#
# COMPACT_ATOMS: atom_id res chain seq x y z
N MET A 1 -3.32 -80.94 64.99
CA MET A 1 -4.17 -81.22 63.86
C MET A 1 -4.61 -79.98 63.07
N LYS A 2 -5.04 -78.83 63.67
CA LYS A 2 -5.51 -77.64 62.93
C LYS A 2 -4.45 -76.97 62.04
N LYS A 3 -3.14 -76.98 62.37
CA LYS A 3 -2.06 -76.33 61.57
C LYS A 3 -1.73 -77.12 60.31
N ILE A 4 -1.91 -78.45 60.32
CA ILE A 4 -1.64 -79.29 59.12
C ILE A 4 -2.75 -79.12 58.07
N ILE A 5 -4.02 -79.02 58.52
CA ILE A 5 -5.15 -78.78 57.64
C ILE A 5 -5.03 -77.44 56.91
N PHE A 6 -4.57 -76.37 57.64
CA PHE A 6 -4.39 -75.02 57.05
C PHE A 6 -3.25 -75.02 56.00
N ALA A 7 -2.15 -75.76 56.21
CA ALA A 7 -1.09 -75.88 55.26
C ALA A 7 -1.51 -76.60 53.96
N VAL A 8 -2.35 -77.67 54.10
CA VAL A 8 -2.89 -78.40 52.93
C VAL A 8 -3.86 -77.55 52.11
N VAL A 9 -4.68 -76.72 52.77
CA VAL A 9 -5.61 -75.83 52.07
C VAL A 9 -4.86 -74.71 51.30
N ILE A 10 -3.81 -74.16 51.89
CA ILE A 10 -2.97 -73.17 51.20
C ILE A 10 -2.23 -73.81 50.01
N MET A 11 -1.73 -75.02 50.15
CA MET A 11 -1.06 -75.74 49.06
C MET A 11 -2.01 -76.05 47.93
N ALA A 12 -3.25 -76.43 48.21
CA ALA A 12 -4.30 -76.70 47.21
C ALA A 12 -4.73 -75.40 46.49
N LEU A 13 -4.78 -74.24 47.18
CA LEU A 13 -5.06 -72.96 46.52
C LEU A 13 -3.92 -72.47 45.64
N ILE A 14 -2.66 -72.74 46.03
CA ILE A 14 -1.50 -72.38 45.23
C ILE A 14 -1.41 -73.23 43.94
N THR A 15 -1.60 -74.57 44.10
CA THR A 15 -1.60 -75.49 42.94
C THR A 15 -2.76 -75.23 42.01
N GLY A 16 -3.96 -74.93 42.52
CA GLY A 16 -5.12 -74.52 41.72
C GLY A 16 -4.87 -73.21 41.01
N GLY A 17 -4.27 -72.22 41.66
CA GLY A 17 -3.93 -70.92 41.04
C GLY A 17 -2.89 -71.06 39.91
N VAL A 18 -1.84 -71.88 40.12
CA VAL A 18 -0.83 -72.15 39.10
C VAL A 18 -1.42 -72.88 37.90
N PHE A 19 -2.32 -73.84 38.16
CA PHE A 19 -3.01 -74.55 37.05
C PHE A 19 -3.87 -73.63 36.21
N VAL A 20 -4.62 -72.73 36.79
CA VAL A 20 -5.46 -71.72 36.08
C VAL A 20 -4.60 -70.77 35.31
N ILE A 21 -3.42 -70.35 35.81
CA ILE A 21 -2.51 -69.47 35.10
C ILE A 21 -1.90 -70.18 33.90
N ILE A 22 -1.49 -71.45 34.02
CA ILE A 22 -0.93 -72.22 32.91
C ILE A 22 -1.96 -72.51 31.86
N ASP A 23 -3.21 -72.84 32.22
CA ASP A 23 -4.30 -73.07 31.26
C ASP A 23 -4.70 -71.77 30.53
N LYS A 24 -4.72 -70.66 31.22
CA LYS A 24 -4.96 -69.34 30.60
C LYS A 24 -3.85 -68.89 29.70
N GLN A 25 -2.59 -69.17 30.03
CA GLN A 25 -1.45 -68.93 29.15
C GLN A 25 -1.44 -69.81 27.89
N LYS A 26 -1.84 -71.06 28.00
CA LYS A 26 -2.03 -71.97 26.86
C LYS A 26 -3.17 -71.48 25.94
N ASN A 27 -4.30 -71.14 26.50
CA ASN A 27 -5.43 -70.58 25.72
C ASN A 27 -5.11 -69.23 25.04
N LEU A 28 -4.28 -68.37 25.65
CA LEU A 28 -3.80 -67.14 25.03
C LEU A 28 -2.79 -67.41 23.87
N SER A 29 -1.99 -68.49 23.95
CA SER A 29 -1.05 -68.85 22.91
C SER A 29 -1.68 -69.59 21.69
N THR A 30 -2.91 -70.06 21.84
CA THR A 30 -3.68 -70.74 20.78
C THR A 30 -4.65 -69.80 20.08
N LEU A 31 -4.82 -68.54 20.55
CA LEU A 31 -5.59 -67.53 19.81
C LEU A 31 -4.83 -67.22 18.49
N PRO A 32 -5.51 -67.32 17.34
CA PRO A 32 -4.90 -66.93 16.09
C PRO A 32 -4.46 -65.48 16.22
N LYS A 33 -3.14 -65.23 15.99
CA LYS A 33 -2.64 -63.85 15.88
C LYS A 33 -3.54 -63.15 14.87
N PRO A 34 -4.13 -61.99 15.17
CA PRO A 34 -4.94 -61.30 14.23
C PRO A 34 -4.09 -61.09 12.98
N SER A 35 -4.47 -61.76 11.89
CA SER A 35 -3.86 -61.50 10.58
C SER A 35 -4.24 -60.07 10.25
N SER A 36 -3.34 -59.12 10.47
CA SER A 36 -3.54 -57.76 10.00
C SER A 36 -3.65 -57.84 8.49
N GLN A 37 -4.86 -57.75 7.98
CA GLN A 37 -5.02 -57.59 6.54
C GLN A 37 -4.19 -56.38 6.12
N PRO A 38 -3.41 -56.47 5.05
CA PRO A 38 -2.63 -55.32 4.58
C PRO A 38 -3.55 -54.12 4.41
N PRO A 39 -3.17 -52.93 4.93
CA PRO A 39 -3.98 -51.73 4.82
C PRO A 39 -4.21 -51.38 3.35
N ALA A 40 -5.46 -51.08 2.99
CA ALA A 40 -5.78 -50.60 1.65
C ALA A 40 -5.37 -49.12 1.56
N VAL A 41 -4.52 -48.75 0.61
CA VAL A 41 -4.00 -47.42 0.40
C VAL A 41 -4.17 -47.02 -1.07
N GLU A 42 -4.66 -45.83 -1.36
CA GLU A 42 -4.69 -45.29 -2.72
C GLU A 42 -3.27 -45.00 -3.20
N THR A 43 -3.03 -45.08 -4.49
CA THR A 43 -1.72 -44.76 -5.09
C THR A 43 -1.88 -43.72 -6.20
N ALA A 44 -0.87 -42.89 -6.40
CA ALA A 44 -0.75 -41.98 -7.50
C ALA A 44 0.62 -42.10 -8.17
N ILE A 45 0.71 -41.72 -9.43
CA ILE A 45 1.97 -41.74 -10.17
C ILE A 45 2.67 -40.39 -10.02
N ALA A 46 3.92 -40.41 -9.58
CA ALA A 46 4.77 -39.26 -9.52
C ALA A 46 5.17 -38.79 -10.93
N ALA A 47 5.02 -37.50 -11.25
CA ALA A 47 5.30 -36.95 -12.58
C ALA A 47 6.42 -35.90 -12.52
N ALA A 48 7.24 -35.82 -13.57
CA ALA A 48 8.17 -34.69 -13.69
C ALA A 48 7.43 -33.41 -14.07
N GLY A 49 7.78 -32.28 -13.46
CA GLY A 49 7.17 -31.00 -13.83
C GLY A 49 7.51 -29.88 -12.86
N SER A 50 6.79 -28.75 -13.02
CA SER A 50 6.82 -27.62 -12.12
C SER A 50 5.39 -27.19 -11.80
N ILE A 51 5.15 -26.70 -10.61
CA ILE A 51 3.85 -26.12 -10.22
C ILE A 51 4.01 -24.67 -9.83
N ASP A 52 2.95 -23.90 -10.04
CA ASP A 52 2.87 -22.53 -9.53
C ASP A 52 2.63 -22.57 -8.02
N VAL A 53 3.60 -22.10 -7.27
CA VAL A 53 3.46 -21.94 -5.81
C VAL A 53 2.71 -20.64 -5.56
N LYS A 54 1.61 -20.72 -4.84
CA LYS A 54 0.81 -19.57 -4.43
C LYS A 54 1.09 -19.21 -2.97
N SER A 55 1.54 -17.99 -2.74
CA SER A 55 1.68 -17.44 -1.38
C SER A 55 0.59 -16.43 -1.15
N ARG A 56 -0.32 -16.70 -0.20
CA ARG A 56 -1.43 -15.81 0.12
C ARG A 56 -0.96 -14.66 0.97
N GLN A 57 -1.27 -13.46 0.51
CA GLN A 57 -0.97 -12.19 1.15
C GLN A 57 -2.24 -11.33 1.21
N ILE A 58 -2.15 -10.20 1.92
CA ILE A 58 -3.23 -9.21 1.98
C ILE A 58 -2.80 -8.00 1.17
N GLY A 59 -3.63 -7.59 0.24
CA GLY A 59 -3.49 -6.35 -0.50
C GLY A 59 -4.49 -5.31 -0.01
N GLU A 60 -4.08 -4.04 0.05
CA GLU A 60 -4.92 -2.90 0.38
C GLU A 60 -5.22 -2.09 -0.88
N VAL A 61 -6.49 -1.79 -1.11
CA VAL A 61 -6.96 -0.94 -2.21
C VAL A 61 -6.83 0.52 -1.78
N GLN A 62 -5.96 1.27 -2.44
CA GLN A 62 -5.70 2.68 -2.14
C GLN A 62 -6.00 3.55 -3.35
N ALA A 63 -6.41 4.80 -3.13
CA ALA A 63 -6.48 5.78 -4.21
C ALA A 63 -5.08 5.99 -4.80
N TYR A 64 -5.00 6.11 -6.12
CA TYR A 64 -3.75 6.45 -6.79
C TYR A 64 -3.34 7.90 -6.50
N VAL A 65 -4.32 8.81 -6.49
CA VAL A 65 -4.15 10.22 -6.13
C VAL A 65 -5.09 10.56 -4.99
N GLN A 66 -4.52 11.07 -3.91
CA GLN A 66 -5.23 11.62 -2.76
C GLN A 66 -4.54 12.89 -2.32
N ALA A 67 -5.29 13.90 -1.91
CA ALA A 67 -4.76 15.09 -1.28
C ALA A 67 -5.62 15.54 -0.10
N ASP A 68 -4.93 16.00 0.93
CA ASP A 68 -5.52 16.73 2.03
C ASP A 68 -5.51 18.22 1.68
N VAL A 69 -6.69 18.77 1.54
CA VAL A 69 -6.89 20.18 1.23
C VAL A 69 -6.82 20.99 2.52
N ALA A 70 -5.80 21.85 2.64
CA ALA A 70 -5.53 22.64 3.81
C ALA A 70 -5.49 24.15 3.46
N PRO A 71 -5.85 25.05 4.39
CA PRO A 71 -5.79 26.49 4.19
C PRO A 71 -4.34 26.98 4.16
N ARG A 72 -4.11 28.12 3.52
CA ARG A 72 -2.82 28.83 3.54
C ARG A 72 -2.81 30.02 4.51
N ILE A 73 -3.98 30.43 4.98
CA ILE A 73 -4.18 31.54 5.92
C ILE A 73 -4.91 31.04 7.17
N THR A 74 -4.80 31.81 8.26
CA THR A 74 -5.58 31.59 9.47
C THR A 74 -6.84 32.47 9.42
N GLY A 75 -7.98 31.90 9.76
CA GLY A 75 -9.26 32.62 9.82
C GLY A 75 -10.40 31.64 10.13
N TYR A 76 -11.58 32.15 10.43
CA TYR A 76 -12.75 31.31 10.64
C TYR A 76 -13.32 30.79 9.31
N ILE A 77 -13.73 29.54 9.29
CA ILE A 77 -14.39 28.95 8.13
C ILE A 77 -15.81 29.51 8.03
N LEU A 78 -16.09 30.21 6.95
CA LEU A 78 -17.43 30.79 6.69
C LEU A 78 -18.35 29.70 6.10
N SER A 79 -17.85 28.93 5.15
CA SER A 79 -18.63 27.87 4.49
C SER A 79 -17.75 26.76 3.96
N ILE A 80 -18.32 25.55 3.94
CA ILE A 80 -17.81 24.38 3.23
C ILE A 80 -18.92 23.92 2.32
N THR A 81 -18.69 23.94 1.02
CA THR A 81 -19.72 23.68 -0.01
C THR A 81 -19.96 22.21 -0.25
N LYS A 82 -19.04 21.33 0.18
CA LYS A 82 -19.03 19.88 -0.08
C LYS A 82 -19.11 19.07 1.19
N ARG A 83 -19.77 17.90 1.07
CA ARG A 83 -19.85 16.86 2.11
C ARG A 83 -19.09 15.62 1.68
N GLU A 84 -18.90 14.70 2.60
CA GLU A 84 -18.35 13.38 2.29
C GLU A 84 -19.24 12.66 1.27
N GLY A 85 -18.61 12.10 0.24
CA GLY A 85 -19.29 11.47 -0.90
C GLY A 85 -19.56 12.40 -2.08
N ASP A 86 -19.47 13.72 -1.92
CA ASP A 86 -19.76 14.67 -3.01
C ASP A 86 -18.63 14.70 -4.04
N PRO A 87 -18.97 14.79 -5.33
CA PRO A 87 -18.00 15.01 -6.38
C PRO A 87 -17.51 16.47 -6.37
N VAL A 88 -16.24 16.64 -6.73
CA VAL A 88 -15.60 17.95 -6.90
C VAL A 88 -14.87 18.00 -8.24
N THR A 89 -14.81 19.20 -8.85
CA THR A 89 -14.02 19.47 -10.05
C THR A 89 -12.77 20.27 -9.70
N LYS A 90 -11.71 20.11 -10.50
CA LYS A 90 -10.47 20.88 -10.30
C LYS A 90 -10.76 22.39 -10.38
N GLY A 91 -10.25 23.16 -9.40
CA GLY A 91 -10.46 24.62 -9.29
C GLY A 91 -11.80 25.02 -8.68
N GLU A 92 -12.64 24.06 -8.27
CA GLU A 92 -13.89 24.35 -7.58
C GLU A 92 -13.62 24.80 -6.15
N ILE A 93 -14.25 25.91 -5.70
CA ILE A 93 -14.12 26.42 -4.34
C ILE A 93 -14.88 25.48 -3.39
N VAL A 94 -14.14 24.78 -2.54
CA VAL A 94 -14.67 23.79 -1.59
C VAL A 94 -14.84 24.36 -0.18
N CYS A 95 -14.08 25.42 0.14
CA CYS A 95 -14.17 26.09 1.45
C CYS A 95 -13.85 27.57 1.30
N THR A 96 -14.52 28.42 2.09
CA THR A 96 -14.27 29.85 2.18
C THR A 96 -13.93 30.21 3.62
N VAL A 97 -12.82 30.93 3.80
CA VAL A 97 -12.34 31.43 5.09
C VAL A 97 -12.58 32.92 5.16
N ASP A 98 -12.85 33.46 6.35
CA ASP A 98 -13.06 34.92 6.58
C ASP A 98 -11.81 35.73 6.16
N ASP A 99 -12.01 36.59 5.18
CA ASP A 99 -10.97 37.42 4.56
C ASP A 99 -11.13 38.92 4.80
N ARG A 100 -12.09 39.32 5.66
CA ARG A 100 -12.42 40.72 5.85
C ARG A 100 -11.21 41.58 6.20
N GLU A 101 -10.32 41.11 7.04
CA GLU A 101 -9.10 41.82 7.39
C GLU A 101 -8.13 41.91 6.18
N LEU A 102 -7.95 40.82 5.45
CA LEU A 102 -7.09 40.79 4.26
C LEU A 102 -7.62 41.67 3.14
N SER A 103 -8.94 41.67 2.93
CA SER A 103 -9.61 42.54 1.95
C SER A 103 -9.43 44.03 2.31
N LYS A 104 -9.59 44.39 3.58
CA LYS A 104 -9.33 45.78 4.04
C LYS A 104 -7.88 46.19 3.87
N ARG A 105 -6.95 45.27 4.09
CA ARG A 105 -5.52 45.55 3.86
C ARG A 105 -5.22 45.75 2.38
N ALA A 106 -5.82 44.95 1.49
CA ALA A 106 -5.67 45.14 0.04
C ALA A 106 -6.28 46.48 -0.44
N GLU A 107 -7.46 46.86 0.08
CA GLU A 107 -8.09 48.17 -0.18
C GLU A 107 -7.18 49.33 0.27
N SER A 108 -6.57 49.22 1.46
CA SER A 108 -5.63 50.23 1.98
C SER A 108 -4.40 50.39 1.08
N SER A 109 -3.81 49.25 0.67
CA SER A 109 -2.67 49.29 -0.27
C SER A 109 -3.05 49.89 -1.61
N GLN A 110 -4.25 49.60 -2.12
CA GLN A 110 -4.77 50.22 -3.34
C GLN A 110 -4.97 51.74 -3.22
N ALA A 111 -5.47 52.22 -2.06
CA ALA A 111 -5.63 53.64 -1.79
C ALA A 111 -4.30 54.40 -1.77
N GLU A 112 -3.23 53.74 -1.27
CA GLU A 112 -1.88 54.30 -1.28
C GLU A 112 -1.31 54.51 -2.68
N VAL A 113 -1.54 53.53 -3.58
CA VAL A 113 -1.23 53.66 -5.02
C VAL A 113 -1.95 54.86 -5.61
N LEU A 114 -3.25 55.01 -5.35
CA LEU A 114 -4.04 56.15 -5.86
C LEU A 114 -3.51 57.49 -5.35
N ALA A 115 -3.22 57.60 -4.04
CA ALA A 115 -2.64 58.80 -3.46
C ALA A 115 -1.30 59.17 -4.08
N THR A 116 -0.44 58.20 -4.34
CA THR A 116 0.86 58.42 -4.98
C THR A 116 0.73 58.77 -6.46
N LYS A 117 -0.26 58.20 -7.18
CA LYS A 117 -0.61 58.63 -8.55
C LYS A 117 -1.03 60.11 -8.61
N GLN A 118 -1.75 60.60 -7.60
CA GLN A 118 -2.09 62.06 -7.50
C GLN A 118 -0.85 62.93 -7.26
N ARG A 119 0.11 62.46 -6.42
CA ARG A 119 1.39 63.17 -6.22
C ARG A 119 2.22 63.19 -7.52
N LEU A 120 2.24 62.09 -8.26
CA LEU A 120 2.89 62.01 -9.57
C LEU A 120 2.27 63.01 -10.53
N ALA A 121 0.93 63.13 -10.58
CA ALA A 121 0.27 64.10 -11.44
C ALA A 121 0.71 65.57 -11.10
N GLY A 122 0.82 65.90 -9.79
CA GLY A 122 1.39 67.17 -9.34
C GLY A 122 2.85 67.38 -9.77
N ALA A 123 3.70 66.38 -9.59
CA ALA A 123 5.09 66.43 -9.98
C ALA A 123 5.25 66.60 -11.50
N ARG A 124 4.44 65.91 -12.32
CA ARG A 124 4.43 66.08 -13.78
C ARG A 124 4.04 67.50 -14.20
N SER A 125 3.06 68.14 -13.51
CA SER A 125 2.70 69.54 -13.78
C SER A 125 3.87 70.51 -13.51
N VAL A 126 4.61 70.27 -12.42
CA VAL A 126 5.83 71.04 -12.09
C VAL A 126 6.92 70.86 -13.16
N TYR A 127 7.12 69.59 -13.55
CA TYR A 127 8.11 69.24 -14.60
C TYR A 127 7.77 69.93 -15.93
N GLU A 128 6.53 69.86 -16.41
CA GLU A 128 6.13 70.51 -17.67
C GLU A 128 6.26 71.99 -17.60
N THR A 129 5.95 72.66 -16.44
CA THR A 129 6.15 74.06 -16.23
C THR A 129 7.64 74.43 -16.33
N GLN A 130 8.50 73.69 -15.63
CA GLN A 130 9.95 73.97 -15.60
C GLN A 130 10.58 73.69 -16.98
N ARG A 131 10.09 72.69 -17.70
CA ARG A 131 10.49 72.41 -19.09
C ARG A 131 10.22 73.60 -19.98
N SER A 132 9.01 74.16 -19.93
CA SER A 132 8.64 75.35 -20.72
C SER A 132 9.46 76.57 -20.34
N VAL A 133 9.82 76.78 -19.06
CA VAL A 133 10.71 77.84 -18.61
C VAL A 133 12.10 77.64 -19.18
N THR A 134 12.68 76.46 -19.08
CA THR A 134 14.03 76.12 -19.58
C THR A 134 14.14 76.31 -21.08
N GLU A 135 13.13 75.81 -21.84
CA GLU A 135 13.07 75.99 -23.30
C GLU A 135 13.05 77.52 -23.70
N ARG A 136 12.40 78.38 -22.89
CA ARG A 136 12.41 79.82 -23.10
C ARG A 136 13.80 80.39 -22.79
N ASP A 137 14.37 80.01 -21.65
CA ASP A 137 15.70 80.52 -21.23
C ASP A 137 16.81 80.09 -22.23
N GLU A 138 16.72 78.93 -22.85
CA GLU A 138 17.61 78.53 -23.90
C GLU A 138 17.56 79.46 -25.11
N LYS A 139 16.33 79.91 -25.51
CA LYS A 139 16.17 80.88 -26.62
C LYS A 139 16.71 82.26 -26.23
N LEU A 140 16.45 82.70 -24.96
CA LEU A 140 16.96 83.98 -24.46
C LEU A 140 18.50 83.95 -24.35
N TYR A 141 19.10 82.93 -23.94
CA TYR A 141 20.54 82.77 -23.89
C TYR A 141 21.15 82.79 -25.31
N ALA A 142 20.56 82.10 -26.26
CA ALA A 142 21.00 82.18 -27.67
C ALA A 142 20.90 83.55 -28.26
N ALA A 143 19.97 84.38 -27.79
CA ALA A 143 19.78 85.83 -28.13
C ALA A 143 20.69 86.79 -27.30
N GLY A 144 21.54 86.22 -26.37
CA GLY A 144 22.37 87.06 -25.48
C GLY A 144 21.64 87.83 -24.38
N ALA A 145 20.36 87.48 -24.10
CA ALA A 145 19.51 88.18 -23.15
C ALA A 145 19.64 87.74 -21.67
N ILE A 146 20.23 86.56 -21.41
CA ILE A 146 20.49 86.04 -20.05
C ILE A 146 21.93 85.53 -19.94
N SER A 147 22.42 85.44 -18.70
CA SER A 147 23.73 84.84 -18.40
C SER A 147 23.75 83.33 -18.49
N LYS A 148 24.93 82.71 -18.74
CA LYS A 148 25.14 81.26 -18.73
C LYS A 148 24.73 80.64 -17.40
N GLU A 149 25.04 81.31 -16.28
CA GLU A 149 24.67 80.91 -14.94
C GLU A 149 23.16 80.78 -14.76
N ALA A 150 22.38 81.75 -15.34
CA ALA A 150 20.91 81.73 -15.29
C ALA A 150 20.34 80.51 -16.04
N LEU A 151 20.91 80.14 -17.25
CA LEU A 151 20.52 79.00 -17.99
C LEU A 151 20.88 77.69 -17.26
N GLU A 152 22.09 77.58 -16.70
CA GLU A 152 22.51 76.44 -15.93
C GLU A 152 21.63 76.16 -14.69
N ARG A 153 21.16 77.22 -14.00
CA ARG A 153 20.22 77.16 -12.91
C ARG A 153 18.84 76.65 -13.37
N SER A 154 18.36 77.10 -14.50
CA SER A 154 17.10 76.66 -15.09
C SER A 154 17.16 75.17 -15.46
N ARG A 155 18.24 74.70 -16.07
CA ARG A 155 18.46 73.30 -16.39
C ARG A 155 18.54 72.41 -15.15
N SER A 156 19.27 72.85 -14.13
CA SER A 156 19.31 72.11 -12.85
C SER A 156 17.95 71.96 -12.19
N SER A 157 17.12 73.01 -12.30
CA SER A 157 15.73 72.92 -11.80
C SER A 157 14.87 71.98 -12.61
N LEU A 158 15.06 71.91 -13.95
CA LEU A 158 14.37 70.95 -14.81
C LEU A 158 14.78 69.49 -14.46
N ASP A 159 16.08 69.27 -14.31
CA ASP A 159 16.60 67.93 -13.95
C ASP A 159 16.08 67.48 -12.59
N SER A 160 15.99 68.38 -11.61
CA SER A 160 15.40 68.09 -10.30
C SER A 160 13.93 67.75 -10.37
N ALA A 161 13.14 68.51 -11.20
CA ALA A 161 11.73 68.21 -11.40
C ALA A 161 11.53 66.89 -12.12
N LYS A 162 12.38 66.51 -13.08
CA LYS A 162 12.37 65.23 -13.76
C LYS A 162 12.67 64.10 -12.80
N ALA A 163 13.72 64.22 -11.98
CA ALA A 163 14.07 63.20 -10.99
C ALA A 163 12.93 62.95 -9.99
N ALA A 164 12.15 64.01 -9.64
CA ALA A 164 10.97 63.83 -8.80
C ALA A 164 9.85 63.02 -9.48
N VAL A 165 9.62 63.21 -10.79
CA VAL A 165 8.65 62.40 -11.56
C VAL A 165 9.11 60.97 -11.60
N ASP A 166 10.37 60.70 -11.98
CA ASP A 166 10.93 59.36 -12.06
C ASP A 166 10.86 58.63 -10.70
N ALA A 167 11.14 59.34 -9.60
CA ALA A 167 11.03 58.77 -8.25
C ALA A 167 9.59 58.37 -7.87
N TYR A 168 8.56 59.14 -8.26
CA TYR A 168 7.17 58.76 -8.01
C TYR A 168 6.73 57.62 -8.90
N GLU A 169 7.20 57.53 -10.16
CA GLU A 169 6.90 56.42 -11.04
C GLU A 169 7.44 55.10 -10.48
N GLU A 170 8.70 55.09 -10.05
CA GLU A 170 9.32 53.90 -9.43
C GLU A 170 8.62 53.51 -8.10
N ASN A 171 8.24 54.49 -7.29
CA ASN A 171 7.48 54.25 -6.07
C ASN A 171 6.13 53.59 -6.36
N ILE A 172 5.39 54.08 -7.38
CA ILE A 172 4.13 53.46 -7.81
C ILE A 172 4.33 52.01 -8.20
N HIS A 173 5.36 51.66 -8.95
CA HIS A 173 5.70 50.29 -9.31
C HIS A 173 5.95 49.40 -8.07
N GLY A 174 6.61 49.96 -7.03
CA GLY A 174 6.79 49.27 -5.75
C GLY A 174 5.47 49.02 -5.02
N LEU A 175 4.62 50.01 -4.97
CA LEU A 175 3.30 49.94 -4.30
C LEU A 175 2.32 49.02 -5.05
N GLU A 176 2.35 49.00 -6.40
CA GLU A 176 1.54 48.07 -7.21
C GLU A 176 1.88 46.60 -6.92
N ARG A 177 3.16 46.30 -6.74
CA ARG A 177 3.57 44.94 -6.28
C ARG A 177 3.05 44.58 -4.89
N ASN A 178 3.00 45.54 -3.97
CA ASN A 178 2.40 45.35 -2.66
C ASN A 178 0.89 45.07 -2.75
N VAL A 179 0.17 45.76 -3.64
CA VAL A 179 -1.25 45.49 -3.92
C VAL A 179 -1.45 44.08 -4.46
N GLU A 180 -0.61 43.67 -5.41
CA GLU A 180 -0.65 42.30 -5.95
C GLU A 180 -0.45 41.25 -4.85
N ALA A 181 0.55 41.41 -4.01
CA ALA A 181 0.81 40.52 -2.87
C ALA A 181 -0.37 40.47 -1.89
N ALA A 182 -0.99 41.62 -1.58
CA ALA A 182 -2.17 41.66 -0.72
C ALA A 182 -3.37 40.95 -1.35
N ARG A 183 -3.62 41.15 -2.64
CA ARG A 183 -4.68 40.43 -3.40
C ARG A 183 -4.47 38.93 -3.46
N LEU A 184 -3.24 38.46 -3.61
CA LEU A 184 -2.92 37.02 -3.53
C LEU A 184 -3.27 36.44 -2.16
N GLN A 185 -3.02 37.18 -1.08
CA GLN A 185 -3.42 36.76 0.26
C GLN A 185 -4.95 36.68 0.42
N VAL A 186 -5.70 37.60 -0.16
CA VAL A 186 -7.17 37.53 -0.22
C VAL A 186 -7.61 36.28 -0.99
N GLY A 187 -6.97 35.97 -2.13
CA GLY A 187 -7.26 34.77 -2.91
C GLY A 187 -7.09 33.48 -2.13
N TYR A 188 -6.21 33.44 -1.13
CA TYR A 188 -6.03 32.24 -0.28
C TYR A 188 -7.20 31.98 0.68
N SER A 189 -8.15 32.89 0.81
CA SER A 189 -9.41 32.67 1.55
C SER A 189 -10.36 31.72 0.83
N GLN A 190 -10.23 31.60 -0.48
CA GLN A 190 -10.98 30.68 -1.32
C GLN A 190 -10.14 29.43 -1.55
N ILE A 191 -10.52 28.34 -0.91
CA ILE A 191 -9.78 27.09 -0.96
C ILE A 191 -10.37 26.23 -2.05
N GLU A 192 -9.55 25.91 -3.06
CA GLU A 192 -9.97 25.18 -4.26
C GLU A 192 -9.52 23.72 -4.22
N ALA A 193 -10.29 22.87 -4.92
CA ALA A 193 -9.91 21.50 -5.16
C ALA A 193 -8.72 21.41 -6.14
N PRO A 194 -7.62 20.71 -5.77
CA PRO A 194 -6.41 20.62 -6.61
C PRO A 194 -6.61 19.75 -7.85
N PHE A 195 -7.56 18.84 -7.83
CA PHE A 195 -7.95 17.95 -8.93
C PHE A 195 -9.41 17.52 -8.79
N SER A 196 -9.99 17.01 -9.87
CA SER A 196 -11.34 16.45 -9.86
C SER A 196 -11.37 15.10 -9.18
N GLY A 197 -12.34 14.87 -8.27
CA GLY A 197 -12.43 13.66 -7.47
C GLY A 197 -13.68 13.59 -6.61
N ILE A 198 -13.60 12.87 -5.51
CA ILE A 198 -14.67 12.72 -4.51
C ILE A 198 -14.10 13.10 -3.15
N VAL A 199 -14.88 13.85 -2.36
CA VAL A 199 -14.55 14.14 -0.97
C VAL A 199 -14.73 12.87 -0.15
N THR A 200 -13.65 12.38 0.44
CA THR A 200 -13.68 11.15 1.25
C THR A 200 -13.77 11.42 2.74
N LYS A 201 -13.30 12.59 3.17
CA LYS A 201 -13.36 12.98 4.59
C LYS A 201 -13.43 14.48 4.77
N ARG A 202 -14.22 14.92 5.73
CA ARG A 202 -14.28 16.29 6.23
C ARG A 202 -13.71 16.33 7.65
N TRP A 203 -12.77 17.24 7.88
CA TRP A 203 -12.04 17.39 9.12
C TRP A 203 -12.42 18.63 9.93
N ALA A 204 -13.13 19.57 9.29
CA ALA A 204 -13.54 20.83 9.91
C ALA A 204 -14.96 21.20 9.49
N ASP A 205 -15.60 22.02 10.29
CA ASP A 205 -16.95 22.52 10.09
C ASP A 205 -16.99 24.05 9.92
N PRO A 206 -18.04 24.63 9.29
CA PRO A 206 -18.25 26.08 9.32
C PRO A 206 -18.29 26.59 10.75
N GLY A 207 -17.53 27.67 11.02
CA GLY A 207 -17.30 28.23 12.35
C GLY A 207 -16.00 27.79 13.02
N ASP A 208 -15.36 26.72 12.55
CA ASP A 208 -14.04 26.31 13.05
C ASP A 208 -12.93 27.27 12.61
N LEU A 209 -11.84 27.29 13.37
CA LEU A 209 -10.62 28.02 13.01
C LEU A 209 -9.78 27.21 12.02
N ALA A 210 -9.68 27.71 10.80
CA ALA A 210 -8.74 27.21 9.79
C ALA A 210 -7.31 27.64 10.16
N VAL A 211 -6.37 26.67 10.12
CA VAL A 211 -4.95 26.90 10.43
C VAL A 211 -4.11 26.32 9.29
N PRO A 212 -3.08 27.02 8.79
CA PRO A 212 -2.22 26.55 7.74
C PRO A 212 -1.65 25.16 8.04
N GLY A 213 -1.72 24.23 7.05
CA GLY A 213 -1.25 22.88 7.17
C GLY A 213 -2.21 21.88 7.84
N LYS A 214 -3.31 22.34 8.46
CA LYS A 214 -4.36 21.45 9.00
C LYS A 214 -5.40 21.18 7.92
N ALA A 215 -5.59 19.90 7.60
CA ALA A 215 -6.57 19.51 6.58
C ALA A 215 -8.00 19.95 6.93
N ILE A 216 -8.74 20.43 5.94
CA ILE A 216 -10.18 20.72 6.02
C ILE A 216 -10.96 19.59 5.35
N LEU A 217 -10.52 19.17 4.18
CA LEU A 217 -11.11 18.07 3.39
C LEU A 217 -10.03 17.15 2.86
N THR A 218 -10.37 15.87 2.71
CA THR A 218 -9.57 14.91 1.93
C THR A 218 -10.31 14.60 0.64
N ILE A 219 -9.63 14.76 -0.50
CA ILE A 219 -10.16 14.47 -1.83
C ILE A 219 -9.38 13.32 -2.44
N GLN A 220 -10.07 12.38 -3.08
CA GLN A 220 -9.48 11.24 -3.79
C GLN A 220 -9.99 11.18 -5.23
N GLN A 221 -9.12 10.77 -6.15
CA GLN A 221 -9.56 10.36 -7.48
C GLN A 221 -10.15 8.95 -7.40
N PRO A 222 -11.36 8.71 -7.96
CA PRO A 222 -11.98 7.38 -7.94
C PRO A 222 -11.26 6.36 -8.84
N SER A 223 -10.48 6.84 -9.79
CA SER A 223 -9.68 6.04 -10.73
C SER A 223 -8.53 6.87 -11.31
N PRO A 224 -7.38 6.27 -11.65
CA PRO A 224 -7.00 4.89 -11.35
C PRO A 224 -6.86 4.65 -9.83
N ILE A 225 -6.81 3.39 -9.43
CA ILE A 225 -6.48 2.98 -8.06
C ILE A 225 -5.15 2.23 -8.03
N LYS A 226 -4.57 2.08 -6.86
CA LYS A 226 -3.42 1.22 -6.62
C LYS A 226 -3.74 0.16 -5.58
N LEU A 227 -3.28 -1.05 -5.85
CA LEU A 227 -3.27 -2.14 -4.90
C LEU A 227 -1.87 -2.23 -4.30
N VAL A 228 -1.75 -2.11 -3.00
CA VAL A 228 -0.48 -2.25 -2.26
C VAL A 228 -0.52 -3.58 -1.52
N VAL A 229 0.43 -4.47 -1.83
CA VAL A 229 0.52 -5.79 -1.20
C VAL A 229 1.79 -5.85 -0.37
N GLN A 230 1.64 -6.24 0.89
CA GLN A 230 2.78 -6.50 1.79
C GLN A 230 3.34 -7.89 1.49
N VAL A 231 4.65 -7.98 1.24
CA VAL A 231 5.32 -9.19 0.79
C VAL A 231 6.48 -9.54 1.71
N PRO A 232 6.56 -10.78 2.23
CA PRO A 232 7.68 -11.23 3.05
C PRO A 232 9.04 -11.10 2.34
N GLN A 233 10.09 -10.95 3.14
CA GLN A 233 11.47 -10.74 2.66
C GLN A 233 11.92 -11.84 1.70
N GLU A 234 11.53 -13.10 1.95
CA GLU A 234 11.94 -14.24 1.13
C GLU A 234 11.35 -14.17 -0.30
N LEU A 235 10.20 -13.54 -0.44
CA LEU A 235 9.49 -13.43 -1.71
C LEU A 235 9.83 -12.14 -2.46
N ILE A 236 10.04 -11.02 -1.75
CA ILE A 236 10.24 -9.72 -2.38
C ILE A 236 11.47 -9.70 -3.32
N GLY A 237 12.52 -10.44 -2.95
CA GLY A 237 13.74 -10.57 -3.77
C GLY A 237 13.49 -11.25 -5.13
N ARG A 238 12.41 -12.00 -5.27
CA ARG A 238 12.00 -12.69 -6.51
C ARG A 238 10.98 -11.90 -7.32
N MET A 239 10.36 -10.87 -6.72
CA MET A 239 9.35 -10.05 -7.39
C MET A 239 10.00 -9.07 -8.37
N ARG A 240 9.37 -8.89 -9.51
CA ARG A 240 9.77 -7.93 -10.56
C ARG A 240 8.51 -7.22 -11.08
N PRO A 241 8.64 -6.01 -11.68
CA PRO A 241 7.57 -5.46 -12.50
C PRO A 241 7.13 -6.50 -13.54
N GLY A 242 5.82 -6.69 -13.67
CA GLY A 242 5.23 -7.75 -14.50
C GLY A 242 4.93 -9.06 -13.77
N SER A 243 5.40 -9.26 -12.52
CA SER A 243 5.01 -10.42 -11.71
C SER A 243 3.50 -10.49 -11.55
N LYS A 244 2.94 -11.70 -11.62
CA LYS A 244 1.49 -11.94 -11.56
C LYS A 244 1.00 -11.99 -10.13
N LEU A 245 -0.08 -11.27 -9.86
CA LEU A 245 -0.86 -11.32 -8.63
C LEU A 245 -2.26 -11.82 -8.98
N LEU A 246 -2.77 -12.75 -8.23
CA LEU A 246 -4.13 -13.26 -8.38
C LEU A 246 -4.96 -12.76 -7.19
N LEU A 247 -5.86 -11.82 -7.44
CA LEU A 247 -6.78 -11.29 -6.45
C LEU A 247 -7.96 -12.23 -6.32
N ASN A 248 -8.36 -12.54 -5.11
CA ASN A 248 -9.49 -13.43 -4.84
C ASN A 248 -10.50 -12.74 -3.94
N ASN A 249 -11.77 -12.82 -4.34
CA ASN A 249 -12.92 -12.37 -3.56
C ASN A 249 -13.99 -13.50 -3.54
N GLY A 250 -13.68 -14.57 -2.79
CA GLY A 250 -14.57 -15.74 -2.69
C GLY A 250 -14.76 -16.44 -4.04
N SER A 251 -15.80 -16.08 -4.77
CA SER A 251 -16.19 -16.72 -6.04
C SER A 251 -15.53 -16.15 -7.30
N SER A 252 -14.87 -15.00 -7.19
CA SER A 252 -14.27 -14.29 -8.33
C SER A 252 -12.78 -14.13 -8.16
N SER A 253 -12.03 -14.32 -9.24
CA SER A 253 -10.60 -14.06 -9.28
C SER A 253 -10.24 -13.08 -10.40
N LEU A 254 -9.27 -12.20 -10.13
CA LEU A 254 -8.77 -11.21 -11.08
C LEU A 254 -7.24 -11.25 -11.10
N GLN A 255 -6.68 -11.50 -12.28
CA GLN A 255 -5.23 -11.46 -12.45
C GLN A 255 -4.78 -10.03 -12.76
N VAL A 256 -3.80 -9.54 -11.99
CA VAL A 256 -3.16 -8.24 -12.20
C VAL A 256 -1.65 -8.40 -12.21
N SER A 257 -0.94 -7.42 -12.77
CA SER A 257 0.52 -7.42 -12.82
C SER A 257 1.10 -6.37 -11.90
N VAL A 258 2.19 -6.70 -11.23
CA VAL A 258 2.98 -5.76 -10.42
C VAL A 258 3.50 -4.63 -11.31
N THR A 259 3.24 -3.39 -10.93
CA THR A 259 3.75 -2.20 -11.60
C THR A 259 5.07 -1.74 -11.00
N LYS A 260 5.17 -1.77 -9.66
CA LYS A 260 6.36 -1.37 -8.92
C LYS A 260 6.66 -2.32 -7.78
N VAL A 261 7.94 -2.49 -7.49
CA VAL A 261 8.45 -3.24 -6.34
C VAL A 261 9.23 -2.28 -5.47
N TYR A 262 8.89 -2.20 -4.19
CA TYR A 262 9.60 -1.40 -3.20
C TYR A 262 10.46 -2.33 -2.34
N PRO A 263 11.78 -2.41 -2.60
CA PRO A 263 12.66 -3.37 -1.92
C PRO A 263 13.03 -2.96 -0.49
N VAL A 264 12.59 -1.78 -0.05
CA VAL A 264 12.84 -1.31 1.32
C VAL A 264 11.90 -2.02 2.27
N LEU A 265 12.47 -2.77 3.22
CA LEU A 265 11.69 -3.47 4.22
C LEU A 265 11.23 -2.51 5.32
N GLY A 266 9.96 -2.61 5.69
CA GLY A 266 9.42 -1.94 6.86
C GLY A 266 9.94 -2.54 8.17
N LYS A 267 9.56 -1.95 9.31
CA LYS A 267 9.95 -2.45 10.65
C LYS A 267 9.51 -3.89 10.91
N ASN A 268 8.53 -4.38 10.18
CA ASN A 268 7.98 -5.75 10.23
C ASN A 268 8.63 -6.72 9.24
N LEU A 269 9.77 -6.35 8.62
CA LEU A 269 10.48 -7.12 7.60
C LEU A 269 9.65 -7.46 6.35
N LEU A 270 8.64 -6.65 6.06
CA LEU A 270 7.84 -6.77 4.85
C LEU A 270 8.27 -5.72 3.82
N GLY A 271 8.46 -6.14 2.60
CA GLY A 271 8.53 -5.26 1.43
C GLY A 271 7.12 -4.97 0.90
N SER A 272 7.02 -4.06 -0.06
CA SER A 272 5.74 -3.72 -0.68
C SER A 272 5.82 -3.86 -2.19
N VAL A 273 4.77 -4.35 -2.80
CA VAL A 273 4.57 -4.29 -4.26
C VAL A 273 3.29 -3.52 -4.56
N GLU A 274 3.31 -2.81 -5.67
CA GLU A 274 2.19 -1.99 -6.13
C GLU A 274 1.72 -2.49 -7.50
N ALA A 275 0.41 -2.63 -7.64
CA ALA A 275 -0.24 -2.83 -8.93
C ALA A 275 -1.25 -1.70 -9.17
N VAL A 276 -1.16 -1.03 -10.32
CA VAL A 276 -2.09 0.04 -10.71
C VAL A 276 -3.20 -0.57 -11.55
N LEU A 277 -4.45 -0.27 -11.15
CA LEU A 277 -5.64 -0.77 -11.82
C LEU A 277 -6.49 0.40 -12.32
N PRO A 278 -7.10 0.28 -13.51
CA PRO A 278 -7.96 1.34 -14.04
C PRO A 278 -9.27 1.50 -13.25
N LYS A 279 -9.71 0.46 -12.53
CA LYS A 279 -10.89 0.46 -11.67
C LYS A 279 -10.64 -0.37 -10.42
N SER A 280 -11.42 -0.11 -9.37
CA SER A 280 -11.35 -0.89 -8.15
C SER A 280 -11.70 -2.37 -8.40
N PRO A 281 -10.90 -3.32 -7.87
CA PRO A 281 -11.18 -4.74 -8.02
C PRO A 281 -12.48 -5.08 -7.29
N PHE A 282 -13.35 -5.84 -7.92
CA PHE A 282 -14.63 -6.32 -7.37
C PHE A 282 -15.56 -5.20 -6.87
N GLY A 283 -15.36 -3.93 -7.29
CA GLY A 283 -16.13 -2.78 -6.81
C GLY A 283 -15.84 -2.38 -5.36
N LEU A 284 -14.75 -2.85 -4.75
CA LEU A 284 -14.40 -2.55 -3.37
C LEU A 284 -14.04 -1.06 -3.19
N PRO A 285 -14.48 -0.38 -2.13
CA PRO A 285 -14.05 0.98 -1.85
C PRO A 285 -12.57 1.05 -1.47
N THR A 286 -11.96 2.23 -1.61
CA THR A 286 -10.61 2.50 -1.11
C THR A 286 -10.55 2.28 0.41
N GLY A 287 -9.42 1.77 0.90
CA GLY A 287 -9.25 1.31 2.30
C GLY A 287 -9.65 -0.16 2.51
N SER A 288 -10.28 -0.82 1.53
CA SER A 288 -10.61 -2.24 1.64
C SER A 288 -9.39 -3.11 1.47
N THR A 289 -9.44 -4.30 2.08
CA THR A 289 -8.43 -5.35 1.90
C THR A 289 -8.95 -6.45 0.98
N VAL A 290 -8.06 -7.06 0.23
CA VAL A 290 -8.35 -8.19 -0.67
C VAL A 290 -7.28 -9.26 -0.52
N ALA A 291 -7.68 -10.53 -0.57
CA ALA A 291 -6.74 -11.65 -0.60
C ALA A 291 -6.02 -11.69 -1.94
N VAL A 292 -4.70 -11.76 -1.89
CA VAL A 292 -3.82 -11.76 -3.07
C VAL A 292 -2.93 -12.97 -3.01
N ASP A 293 -3.03 -13.85 -3.98
CA ASP A 293 -2.10 -14.96 -4.15
C ASP A 293 -0.97 -14.50 -5.08
N ILE A 294 0.25 -14.46 -4.55
CA ILE A 294 1.46 -14.21 -5.31
C ILE A 294 1.85 -15.52 -5.98
N VAL A 295 1.89 -15.51 -7.29
CA VAL A 295 2.27 -16.69 -8.07
C VAL A 295 3.78 -16.69 -8.29
N THR A 296 4.46 -17.68 -7.72
CA THR A 296 5.87 -17.93 -7.95
C THR A 296 6.05 -19.31 -8.58
N VAL A 297 6.92 -19.40 -9.55
CA VAL A 297 7.22 -20.72 -10.16
C VAL A 297 8.11 -21.50 -9.20
N ALA A 298 7.67 -22.70 -8.82
CA ALA A 298 8.50 -23.62 -8.05
C ALA A 298 9.68 -24.13 -8.91
N ALA A 299 10.77 -24.51 -8.25
CA ALA A 299 11.84 -25.22 -8.92
C ALA A 299 11.29 -26.50 -9.54
N ALA A 300 11.83 -26.90 -10.71
CA ALA A 300 11.49 -28.16 -11.34
C ALA A 300 11.82 -29.33 -10.41
N GLY A 301 10.94 -30.32 -10.35
CA GLY A 301 11.08 -31.47 -9.48
C GLY A 301 10.07 -32.55 -9.82
N VAL A 302 9.83 -33.45 -8.88
CA VAL A 302 8.81 -34.49 -9.00
C VAL A 302 7.53 -34.02 -8.35
N ILE A 303 6.44 -34.02 -9.11
CA ILE A 303 5.10 -33.64 -8.66
C ILE A 303 4.44 -34.90 -8.05
N VAL A 304 3.95 -34.74 -6.81
CA VAL A 304 3.15 -35.75 -6.11
C VAL A 304 1.91 -35.08 -5.54
N PRO A 305 0.81 -35.81 -5.28
CA PRO A 305 -0.32 -35.26 -4.51
C PRO A 305 0.14 -34.83 -3.12
N GLU A 306 -0.39 -33.69 -2.61
CA GLU A 306 -0.06 -33.22 -1.26
C GLU A 306 -0.38 -34.27 -0.18
N SER A 307 -1.45 -35.04 -0.38
CA SER A 307 -1.85 -36.17 0.49
C SER A 307 -0.94 -37.38 0.45
N ALA A 308 0.12 -37.40 -0.38
CA ALA A 308 1.17 -38.40 -0.34
C ALA A 308 2.29 -38.05 0.66
N ILE A 309 2.33 -36.80 1.14
CA ILE A 309 3.40 -36.32 2.01
C ILE A 309 2.95 -36.39 3.47
N PHE A 310 3.81 -36.93 4.33
CA PHE A 310 3.66 -36.80 5.78
C PHE A 310 4.91 -36.20 6.39
N ARG A 311 4.72 -35.50 7.52
CA ARG A 311 5.79 -34.80 8.19
C ARG A 311 6.07 -35.41 9.56
N THR A 312 7.35 -35.49 9.89
CA THR A 312 7.83 -35.93 11.21
C THR A 312 8.84 -34.89 11.72
N GLU A 313 9.28 -35.05 12.94
CA GLU A 313 10.38 -34.22 13.50
C GLU A 313 11.68 -34.29 12.67
N LYS A 314 11.84 -35.37 11.88
CA LYS A 314 13.04 -35.62 11.04
C LYS A 314 12.91 -35.05 9.62
N GLY A 315 11.76 -34.48 9.25
CA GLY A 315 11.52 -33.91 7.94
C GLY A 315 10.24 -34.40 7.24
N ALA A 316 10.15 -34.13 5.95
CA ALA A 316 9.07 -34.61 5.09
C ALA A 316 9.43 -35.94 4.43
N PHE A 317 8.45 -36.83 4.35
CA PHE A 317 8.61 -38.17 3.80
C PHE A 317 7.44 -38.53 2.89
N ILE A 318 7.66 -39.45 1.97
CA ILE A 318 6.65 -40.14 1.17
C ILE A 318 6.89 -41.62 1.19
N TYR A 319 5.85 -42.40 0.93
CA TYR A 319 5.99 -43.83 0.68
C TYR A 319 5.92 -44.10 -0.81
N THR A 320 7.02 -44.66 -1.39
CA THR A 320 7.00 -45.22 -2.73
C THR A 320 6.49 -46.68 -2.67
N VAL A 321 5.74 -47.11 -3.68
CA VAL A 321 5.14 -48.42 -3.73
C VAL A 321 5.82 -49.20 -4.85
N TYR A 322 6.41 -50.35 -4.47
CA TYR A 322 7.01 -51.27 -5.42
C TYR A 322 6.55 -52.72 -5.09
N ASP A 323 5.97 -53.39 -6.05
CA ASP A 323 5.44 -54.77 -5.90
C ASP A 323 4.54 -54.94 -4.64
N GLY A 324 3.63 -53.97 -4.42
CA GLY A 324 2.71 -53.97 -3.28
C GLY A 324 3.35 -53.71 -1.90
N THR A 325 4.63 -53.30 -1.88
CA THR A 325 5.39 -53.00 -0.66
C THR A 325 5.73 -51.55 -0.62
N VAL A 326 5.59 -50.91 0.57
CA VAL A 326 5.91 -49.47 0.76
C VAL A 326 7.35 -49.31 1.21
N HIS A 327 8.00 -48.27 0.63
CA HIS A 327 9.35 -47.84 1.00
C HIS A 327 9.34 -46.37 1.35
N MET A 328 9.79 -46.04 2.54
CA MET A 328 9.85 -44.66 3.03
C MET A 328 11.01 -43.93 2.37
N ARG A 329 10.71 -42.76 1.76
CA ARG A 329 11.70 -41.88 1.14
C ARG A 329 11.64 -40.49 1.74
N GLN A 330 12.80 -39.99 2.15
CA GLN A 330 12.90 -38.62 2.60
C GLN A 330 12.89 -37.67 1.39
N VAL A 331 12.11 -36.64 1.46
CA VAL A 331 11.98 -35.64 0.40
C VAL A 331 12.04 -34.20 0.96
N GLU A 332 12.55 -33.29 0.13
CA GLU A 332 12.49 -31.87 0.35
C GLU A 332 11.29 -31.30 -0.43
N VAL A 333 10.37 -30.68 0.25
CA VAL A 333 9.20 -30.05 -0.39
C VAL A 333 9.62 -28.68 -0.92
N LEU A 334 9.70 -28.51 -2.22
CA LEU A 334 10.09 -27.26 -2.88
C LEU A 334 8.93 -26.29 -3.04
N GLY A 335 7.68 -26.78 -3.03
CA GLY A 335 6.49 -25.96 -3.14
C GLY A 335 5.20 -26.77 -3.11
N LEU A 336 4.11 -26.10 -2.73
CA LEU A 336 2.74 -26.62 -2.67
C LEU A 336 1.82 -25.74 -3.52
N GLY A 337 0.89 -26.36 -4.24
CA GLY A 337 -0.12 -25.64 -5.02
C GLY A 337 -1.14 -26.57 -5.65
N ASP A 338 -2.41 -26.16 -5.63
CA ASP A 338 -3.55 -26.86 -6.25
C ASP A 338 -3.66 -28.36 -5.84
N GLY A 339 -3.41 -28.67 -4.55
CA GLY A 339 -3.46 -30.04 -4.01
C GLY A 339 -2.28 -30.95 -4.43
N LYS A 340 -1.24 -30.37 -5.04
CA LYS A 340 -0.02 -31.03 -5.47
C LYS A 340 1.19 -30.43 -4.80
N ALA A 341 2.26 -31.23 -4.66
CA ALA A 341 3.54 -30.79 -4.15
C ALA A 341 4.64 -31.09 -5.17
N VAL A 342 5.62 -30.19 -5.30
CA VAL A 342 6.88 -30.50 -5.96
C VAL A 342 7.88 -30.90 -4.91
N VAL A 343 8.45 -32.07 -5.08
CA VAL A 343 9.44 -32.63 -4.16
C VAL A 343 10.76 -32.91 -4.89
N LYS A 344 11.84 -32.80 -4.11
CA LYS A 344 13.18 -33.23 -4.50
C LYS A 344 13.66 -34.32 -3.54
N GLY A 345 14.20 -35.40 -4.05
CA GLY A 345 14.68 -36.53 -3.26
C GLY A 345 14.82 -37.77 -4.07
N ASP A 346 14.93 -38.93 -3.41
CA ASP A 346 15.08 -40.23 -4.03
C ASP A 346 13.71 -40.79 -4.53
N VAL A 347 13.11 -40.06 -5.47
CA VAL A 347 11.83 -40.38 -6.12
C VAL A 347 11.95 -40.08 -7.60
N ALA A 348 11.85 -41.10 -8.43
CA ALA A 348 11.88 -40.92 -9.88
C ALA A 348 10.48 -40.61 -10.44
N PRO A 349 10.37 -39.84 -11.52
CA PRO A 349 9.12 -39.76 -12.29
C PRO A 349 8.65 -41.13 -12.76
N GLY A 350 7.36 -41.40 -12.68
CA GLY A 350 6.77 -42.71 -12.99
C GLY A 350 6.65 -43.65 -11.78
N THR A 351 7.23 -43.28 -10.61
CA THR A 351 7.13 -44.09 -9.40
C THR A 351 5.71 -43.96 -8.80
N GLN A 352 5.12 -45.08 -8.38
CA GLN A 352 3.89 -45.06 -7.60
C GLN A 352 4.16 -44.58 -6.17
N VAL A 353 3.35 -43.67 -5.67
CA VAL A 353 3.41 -43.16 -4.29
C VAL A 353 2.10 -43.42 -3.57
N ALA A 354 2.18 -43.76 -2.28
CA ALA A 354 1.00 -43.97 -1.46
C ALA A 354 0.31 -42.64 -1.13
N VAL A 355 -1.01 -42.63 -1.25
CA VAL A 355 -1.85 -41.48 -1.01
C VAL A 355 -2.88 -41.83 0.05
N ALA A 356 -2.88 -41.10 1.18
CA ALA A 356 -3.84 -41.25 2.25
C ALA A 356 -3.85 -40.00 3.15
N GLN A 357 -4.76 -39.94 4.12
CA GLN A 357 -4.67 -38.99 5.20
C GLN A 357 -3.40 -39.21 6.02
N GLU A 358 -2.79 -38.14 6.52
CA GLU A 358 -1.50 -38.19 7.20
C GLU A 358 -1.45 -39.17 8.37
N ASN A 359 -2.51 -39.27 9.14
CA ASN A 359 -2.65 -40.25 10.24
C ASN A 359 -2.53 -41.69 9.75
N LYS A 360 -3.04 -41.96 8.55
CA LYS A 360 -2.95 -43.32 7.94
C LYS A 360 -1.56 -43.59 7.38
N LEU A 361 -0.91 -42.60 6.77
CA LEU A 361 0.49 -42.74 6.31
C LEU A 361 1.44 -42.97 7.47
N LEU A 362 1.22 -42.35 8.63
CA LEU A 362 2.02 -42.54 9.84
C LEU A 362 1.89 -43.95 10.45
N THR A 363 0.84 -44.74 10.09
CA THR A 363 0.71 -46.13 10.53
C THR A 363 1.46 -47.13 9.63
N LEU A 364 1.92 -46.70 8.44
CA LEU A 364 2.71 -47.51 7.56
C LEU A 364 4.16 -47.64 8.07
N ALA A 365 4.78 -48.78 7.86
CA ALA A 365 6.18 -49.04 8.19
C ALA A 365 6.97 -49.46 6.97
N GLU A 366 8.28 -49.20 6.98
CA GLU A 366 9.19 -49.64 5.93
C GLU A 366 9.03 -51.14 5.66
N GLY A 367 8.86 -51.51 4.39
CA GLY A 367 8.70 -52.90 3.97
C GLY A 367 7.32 -53.52 4.23
N MET A 368 6.30 -52.71 4.68
CA MET A 368 4.95 -53.21 4.89
C MET A 368 4.24 -53.45 3.56
N LYS A 369 3.53 -54.59 3.46
CA LYS A 369 2.64 -54.88 2.32
C LYS A 369 1.35 -54.12 2.42
N ILE A 370 0.90 -53.56 1.32
CA ILE A 370 -0.36 -52.83 1.20
C ILE A 370 -1.24 -53.42 0.08
N ILE A 371 -2.51 -53.18 0.15
CA ILE A 371 -3.45 -53.43 -0.95
C ILE A 371 -3.69 -52.10 -1.64
N THR A 372 -3.35 -52.01 -2.93
CA THR A 372 -3.60 -50.81 -3.73
C THR A 372 -5.12 -50.74 -4.03
N ALA A 373 -5.80 -49.74 -3.46
CA ALA A 373 -7.19 -49.46 -3.76
C ALA A 373 -7.24 -48.39 -4.87
N GLY A 374 -7.34 -48.87 -6.14
CA GLY A 374 -7.62 -48.05 -7.31
C GLY A 374 -6.62 -46.92 -7.60
N GLU A 375 -6.17 -46.79 -8.83
CA GLU A 375 -5.44 -45.62 -9.32
C GLU A 375 -6.35 -44.44 -9.41
N LYS A 376 -6.10 -43.37 -8.63
CA LYS A 376 -6.62 -42.02 -8.94
C LYS A 376 -5.69 -41.41 -9.99
N GLN A 377 -6.23 -41.24 -11.22
CA GLN A 377 -5.60 -40.48 -12.29
C GLN A 377 -5.57 -38.98 -11.97
#